data_6dca1626f6247c2ca2fe929bf7ad7da3
#
_entry.id   6dca1626f6247c2ca2fe929bf7ad7da3
#
_cell.length_a   1.000
_cell.length_b   1.000
_cell.length_c   1.000
_cell.angle_alpha   90.00
_cell.angle_beta   90.00
_cell.angle_gamma   90.00
#
_symmetry.space_group_name_H-M   'P 1'
#
loop_
_entity.id
_entity.type
_entity.pdbx_description
1 polymer ?
#
loop_
_entity_poly.entity_id
_entity_poly.type
_entity_poly.pdbx_seq_one_letter_code
_entity_poly.pdbx_strand_id
1 'polypeptide(L)'
;LIEMLQEAWLLGSLEFEQTQIRSASIFLALTLNASRYLPTAVASYLNQINKETLRQSLLVFAKGSAESQTTQENTATPSAVHTDQSDLARFAENLTAKASAGNIDPVLARDKEIDLMIDILSRRRKNNPIVVGDAGVGKSALIEGLALRIVNKQVPPHLQNVELWSLDLAALQSGASIKGEFEKRLKSVIDFVKNSTTPIVLFIDEAHTLIGAGGSEGGNDAANLLKPALARGELRTIAATTWSEYKKYVERDPALSRRFQLVKVDEPSIEESIVILRGLKPLYEKAHGVYITGEALETVSKLSARYIAAKKLPDKAIDILDTACARVSTAKDTPPKRLSYLDNKIHEINVAIAEFDRDYQLGETVDSTVKTKLENQLTELAEEKNVLSSRFESQKALVEEILSLRTKLSDSETEYTEEERQELIAQLQAKKAEYEAIKPEECLIHAEVGSKQITAVIADLTGIPVNSMTGDELTKLTELPDILNDNIK
;
A
#
# COMPACT_ATOMS: atom_id res chain seq x y z
N LEU A 1 25.05 -5.12 40.41
CA LEU A 1 24.37 -4.09 39.61
C LEU A 1 23.81 -4.68 38.32
N ILE A 2 24.64 -5.38 37.51
CA ILE A 2 24.21 -5.97 36.21
C ILE A 2 23.04 -6.95 36.40
N GLU A 3 23.13 -7.88 37.35
CA GLU A 3 22.06 -8.83 37.65
C GLU A 3 20.75 -8.14 38.06
N MET A 4 20.83 -7.09 38.86
CA MET A 4 19.67 -6.29 39.26
C MET A 4 19.02 -5.59 38.05
N LEU A 5 19.80 -5.07 37.14
CA LEU A 5 19.28 -4.45 35.92
C LEU A 5 18.67 -5.50 34.97
N GLN A 6 19.21 -6.71 34.92
CA GLN A 6 18.63 -7.82 34.17
C GLN A 6 17.26 -8.23 34.77
N GLU A 7 17.15 -8.33 36.10
CA GLU A 7 15.87 -8.60 36.76
C GLU A 7 14.86 -7.46 36.55
N ALA A 8 15.31 -6.21 36.64
CA ALA A 8 14.47 -5.05 36.35
C ALA A 8 13.97 -5.03 34.89
N TRP A 9 14.82 -5.44 33.94
CA TRP A 9 14.45 -5.61 32.55
C TRP A 9 13.41 -6.71 32.38
N LEU A 10 13.63 -7.89 32.96
CA LEU A 10 12.69 -9.02 32.87
C LEU A 10 11.32 -8.64 33.47
N LEU A 11 11.30 -8.02 34.63
CA LEU A 11 10.07 -7.54 35.26
C LEU A 11 9.36 -6.46 34.42
N GLY A 12 10.13 -5.51 33.89
CA GLY A 12 9.61 -4.42 33.06
C GLY A 12 9.03 -4.94 31.74
N SER A 13 9.72 -5.85 31.07
CA SER A 13 9.30 -6.36 29.75
C SER A 13 8.20 -7.41 29.82
N LEU A 14 8.25 -8.34 30.79
CA LEU A 14 7.29 -9.43 30.87
C LEU A 14 5.99 -9.06 31.58
N GLU A 15 6.05 -8.18 32.59
CA GLU A 15 4.88 -7.86 33.40
C GLU A 15 4.24 -6.53 33.05
N PHE A 16 5.04 -5.58 32.55
CA PHE A 16 4.61 -4.19 32.31
C PHE A 16 4.78 -3.75 30.84
N GLU A 17 5.15 -4.66 29.94
CA GLU A 17 5.34 -4.42 28.51
C GLU A 17 6.25 -3.20 28.18
N GLN A 18 7.22 -2.93 29.05
CA GLN A 18 8.14 -1.82 28.88
C GLN A 18 9.30 -2.18 27.96
N THR A 19 9.59 -1.32 27.00
CA THR A 19 10.72 -1.47 26.06
C THR A 19 12.04 -0.91 26.59
N GLN A 20 12.03 -0.28 27.78
CA GLN A 20 13.20 0.31 28.42
C GLN A 20 13.16 0.04 29.93
N ILE A 21 14.35 -0.06 30.56
CA ILE A 21 14.44 -0.20 32.01
C ILE A 21 14.06 1.16 32.62
N ARG A 22 13.02 1.17 33.47
CA ARG A 22 12.54 2.35 34.17
C ARG A 22 12.86 2.29 35.66
N SER A 23 12.90 3.45 36.32
CA SER A 23 13.18 3.54 37.77
C SER A 23 12.19 2.72 38.60
N ALA A 24 10.91 2.65 38.20
CA ALA A 24 9.91 1.85 38.84
C ALA A 24 10.21 0.35 38.77
N SER A 25 10.69 -0.17 37.64
CA SER A 25 11.08 -1.58 37.46
C SER A 25 12.34 -1.91 38.26
N ILE A 26 13.29 -0.97 38.35
CA ILE A 26 14.48 -1.10 39.21
C ILE A 26 14.07 -1.16 40.69
N PHE A 27 13.16 -0.29 41.12
CA PHE A 27 12.69 -0.27 42.51
C PHE A 27 11.95 -1.56 42.86
N LEU A 28 11.16 -2.12 41.92
CA LEU A 28 10.49 -3.41 42.13
C LEU A 28 11.51 -4.56 42.25
N ALA A 29 12.51 -4.64 41.40
CA ALA A 29 13.57 -5.63 41.46
C ALA A 29 14.36 -5.56 42.78
N LEU A 30 14.68 -4.35 43.24
CA LEU A 30 15.31 -4.11 44.54
C LEU A 30 14.44 -4.56 45.70
N THR A 31 13.15 -4.30 45.64
CA THR A 31 12.22 -4.67 46.74
C THR A 31 11.97 -6.19 46.79
N LEU A 32 11.89 -6.85 45.66
CA LEU A 32 11.72 -8.30 45.58
C LEU A 32 12.91 -9.06 46.16
N ASN A 33 14.14 -8.61 45.89
CA ASN A 33 15.39 -9.26 46.28
C ASN A 33 16.26 -8.34 47.15
N ALA A 34 15.66 -7.61 48.10
CA ALA A 34 16.34 -6.57 48.91
C ALA A 34 17.59 -7.10 49.62
N SER A 35 17.55 -8.29 50.20
CA SER A 35 18.69 -8.89 50.92
C SER A 35 19.87 -9.26 50.04
N ARG A 36 19.69 -9.39 48.72
CA ARG A 36 20.73 -9.70 47.74
C ARG A 36 21.49 -8.46 47.28
N TYR A 37 20.79 -7.34 47.17
CA TYR A 37 21.33 -6.13 46.52
C TYR A 37 21.65 -5.02 47.49
N LEU A 38 21.14 -5.06 48.72
CA LEU A 38 21.26 -3.94 49.69
C LEU A 38 21.82 -4.41 51.05
N PRO A 39 22.49 -3.50 51.77
CA PRO A 39 22.92 -3.75 53.14
C PRO A 39 21.72 -4.13 54.06
N THR A 40 21.97 -4.98 55.07
CA THR A 40 20.95 -5.57 55.93
C THR A 40 20.05 -4.51 56.60
N ALA A 41 20.62 -3.35 56.98
CA ALA A 41 19.87 -2.26 57.58
C ALA A 41 18.79 -1.69 56.61
N VAL A 42 19.11 -1.51 55.31
CA VAL A 42 18.16 -1.00 54.31
C VAL A 42 17.19 -2.08 53.84
N ALA A 43 17.67 -3.30 53.68
CA ALA A 43 16.85 -4.43 53.30
C ALA A 43 15.71 -4.70 54.31
N SER A 44 15.93 -4.46 55.60
CA SER A 44 14.92 -4.63 56.63
C SER A 44 13.72 -3.68 56.47
N TYR A 45 13.93 -2.48 55.97
CA TYR A 45 12.86 -1.50 55.70
C TYR A 45 12.07 -1.92 54.45
N LEU A 46 12.74 -2.34 53.38
CA LEU A 46 12.06 -2.74 52.14
C LEU A 46 11.29 -4.05 52.26
N ASN A 47 11.73 -4.94 53.17
CA ASN A 47 11.00 -6.18 53.47
C ASN A 47 9.67 -5.95 54.21
N GLN A 48 9.41 -4.76 54.75
CA GLN A 48 8.12 -4.39 55.33
C GLN A 48 7.07 -4.01 54.26
N ILE A 49 7.50 -3.74 53.07
CA ILE A 49 6.59 -3.40 51.93
C ILE A 49 5.90 -4.69 51.46
N ASN A 50 4.57 -4.63 51.32
CA ASN A 50 3.84 -5.72 50.68
C ASN A 50 4.16 -5.80 49.20
N LYS A 51 4.93 -6.83 48.85
CA LYS A 51 5.47 -7.03 47.49
C LYS A 51 4.37 -7.25 46.45
N GLU A 52 3.31 -7.93 46.77
CA GLU A 52 2.17 -8.19 45.90
C GLU A 52 1.39 -6.90 45.61
N THR A 53 1.11 -6.09 46.61
CA THR A 53 0.42 -4.82 46.48
C THR A 53 1.26 -3.83 45.67
N LEU A 54 2.59 -3.80 45.91
CA LEU A 54 3.51 -2.94 45.12
C LEU A 54 3.52 -3.34 43.66
N ARG A 55 3.58 -4.63 43.35
CA ARG A 55 3.58 -5.18 42.01
C ARG A 55 2.31 -4.82 41.23
N GLN A 56 1.14 -4.95 41.86
CA GLN A 56 -0.15 -4.62 41.27
C GLN A 56 -0.35 -3.12 41.07
N SER A 57 0.22 -2.30 41.95
CA SER A 57 0.00 -0.84 41.95
C SER A 57 1.15 -0.05 41.32
N LEU A 58 2.20 -0.71 40.79
CA LEU A 58 3.41 -0.06 40.31
C LEU A 58 3.13 0.97 39.23
N LEU A 59 2.30 0.62 38.25
CA LEU A 59 1.91 1.54 37.16
C LEU A 59 1.09 2.72 37.66
N VAL A 60 0.30 2.55 38.73
CA VAL A 60 -0.48 3.63 39.34
C VAL A 60 0.44 4.63 40.05
N PHE A 61 1.44 4.14 40.78
CA PHE A 61 2.43 4.98 41.46
C PHE A 61 3.38 5.68 40.48
N ALA A 62 3.71 5.04 39.35
CA ALA A 62 4.54 5.64 38.30
C ALA A 62 3.79 6.66 37.43
N LYS A 63 2.47 6.72 37.51
CA LYS A 63 1.63 7.67 36.76
C LYS A 63 1.93 9.09 37.21
N GLY A 64 2.45 9.95 36.31
CA GLY A 64 2.84 11.31 36.61
C GLY A 64 4.33 11.52 36.89
N SER A 65 5.16 10.48 36.81
CA SER A 65 6.62 10.64 36.84
C SER A 65 7.15 11.18 35.50
N ALA A 66 8.32 11.85 35.55
CA ALA A 66 8.96 12.33 34.32
C ALA A 66 9.24 11.25 33.28
N GLU A 67 9.40 9.99 33.72
CA GLU A 67 9.57 8.83 32.83
C GLU A 67 8.27 8.37 32.17
N SER A 68 7.11 8.76 32.66
CA SER A 68 5.82 8.49 31.99
C SER A 68 5.55 9.44 30.82
N GLN A 69 6.27 10.56 30.74
CA GLN A 69 6.14 11.57 29.68
C GLN A 69 6.96 11.23 28.43
N THR A 70 7.92 10.33 28.48
CA THR A 70 8.79 9.97 27.35
C THR A 70 8.12 9.02 26.33
N THR A 71 6.84 8.70 26.50
CA THR A 71 6.06 7.91 25.53
C THR A 71 4.97 8.75 24.83
N GLN A 72 5.03 10.09 24.94
CA GLN A 72 4.10 11.03 24.31
C GLN A 72 4.83 12.12 23.54
N GLU A 73 5.52 11.74 22.49
CA GLU A 73 5.63 12.60 21.31
C GLU A 73 4.93 11.89 20.18
N ASN A 74 3.64 12.01 20.16
CA ASN A 74 2.75 12.26 19.02
C ASN A 74 1.29 12.11 19.48
N THR A 75 0.61 13.21 19.30
CA THR A 75 -0.84 13.46 19.32
C THR A 75 -1.47 13.96 20.61
N ALA A 76 -1.90 15.21 20.48
CA ALA A 76 -2.73 15.98 21.40
C ALA A 76 -4.16 15.43 21.47
N THR A 77 -4.69 15.51 22.59
CA THR A 77 -5.91 16.00 23.27
C THR A 77 -6.66 14.95 24.09
N PRO A 78 -7.16 15.32 25.28
CA PRO A 78 -7.66 14.35 26.26
C PRO A 78 -9.16 14.10 26.08
N SER A 79 -9.53 12.84 26.01
CA SER A 79 -10.90 12.41 26.32
C SER A 79 -10.87 11.07 27.04
N ALA A 80 -11.71 10.98 28.03
CA ALA A 80 -11.82 9.96 29.05
C ALA A 80 -12.06 8.54 28.52
N VAL A 81 -11.51 7.57 29.29
CA VAL A 81 -11.97 6.17 29.40
C VAL A 81 -11.97 5.35 28.14
N HIS A 82 -10.83 4.71 27.78
CA HIS A 82 -10.83 3.59 26.86
C HIS A 82 -9.76 2.54 27.25
N THR A 83 -10.05 1.72 28.26
CA THR A 83 -9.25 0.54 28.59
C THR A 83 -9.58 -0.66 27.68
N ASP A 84 -10.72 -0.61 26.97
CA ASP A 84 -11.20 -1.73 26.14
C ASP A 84 -10.91 -1.60 24.63
N GLN A 85 -10.52 -0.43 24.13
CA GLN A 85 -10.20 -0.26 22.71
C GLN A 85 -8.90 -0.95 22.29
N SER A 86 -8.01 -1.26 23.22
CA SER A 86 -6.72 -1.91 22.91
C SER A 86 -6.88 -3.32 22.33
N ASP A 87 -7.90 -4.09 22.75
CA ASP A 87 -8.09 -5.46 22.28
C ASP A 87 -8.69 -5.54 20.89
N LEU A 88 -9.65 -4.65 20.55
CA LEU A 88 -10.19 -4.58 19.19
C LEU A 88 -9.13 -4.07 18.19
N ALA A 89 -8.38 -3.04 18.56
CA ALA A 89 -7.32 -2.45 17.72
C ALA A 89 -6.18 -3.43 17.37
N ARG A 90 -6.07 -4.54 18.11
CA ARG A 90 -5.11 -5.62 17.79
C ARG A 90 -5.56 -6.49 16.60
N PHE A 91 -6.86 -6.62 16.40
CA PHE A 91 -7.45 -7.54 15.41
C PHE A 91 -8.35 -6.86 14.39
N ALA A 92 -8.54 -5.55 14.51
CA ALA A 92 -9.36 -4.79 13.59
C ALA A 92 -8.84 -3.36 13.43
N GLU A 93 -9.02 -2.79 12.24
CA GLU A 93 -8.64 -1.44 11.88
C GLU A 93 -9.87 -0.53 11.79
N ASN A 94 -9.82 0.66 12.40
CA ASN A 94 -10.91 1.64 12.33
C ASN A 94 -10.83 2.45 11.04
N LEU A 95 -11.67 2.11 10.06
CA LEU A 95 -11.74 2.79 8.76
C LEU A 95 -12.31 4.20 8.86
N THR A 96 -13.24 4.46 9.79
CA THR A 96 -13.77 5.82 10.00
C THR A 96 -12.74 6.74 10.63
N ALA A 97 -11.87 6.23 11.49
CA ALA A 97 -10.72 7.00 12.01
C ALA A 97 -9.69 7.29 10.90
N LYS A 98 -9.38 6.30 10.06
CA LYS A 98 -8.54 6.48 8.85
C LYS A 98 -9.11 7.55 7.91
N ALA A 99 -10.43 7.50 7.64
CA ALA A 99 -11.12 8.48 6.82
C ALA A 99 -11.03 9.89 7.41
N SER A 100 -11.21 10.03 8.73
CA SER A 100 -11.11 11.31 9.42
C SER A 100 -9.68 11.89 9.40
N ALA A 101 -8.67 11.02 9.38
CA ALA A 101 -7.27 11.42 9.27
C ALA A 101 -6.83 11.75 7.82
N GLY A 102 -7.72 11.59 6.82
CA GLY A 102 -7.40 11.81 5.41
C GLY A 102 -6.53 10.72 4.79
N ASN A 103 -6.46 9.55 5.42
CA ASN A 103 -5.61 8.41 4.99
C ASN A 103 -6.39 7.38 4.15
N ILE A 104 -7.51 7.76 3.57
CA ILE A 104 -8.29 6.95 2.64
C ILE A 104 -8.32 7.64 1.29
N ASP A 105 -8.06 6.88 0.24
CA ASP A 105 -8.11 7.34 -1.13
C ASP A 105 -9.54 7.71 -1.57
N PRO A 106 -9.71 8.68 -2.48
CA PRO A 106 -11.04 9.05 -2.97
C PRO A 106 -11.67 7.89 -3.76
N VAL A 107 -12.86 7.51 -3.38
CA VAL A 107 -13.64 6.45 -4.05
C VAL A 107 -14.63 7.08 -5.01
N LEU A 108 -14.49 6.74 -6.29
CA LEU A 108 -15.30 7.29 -7.38
C LEU A 108 -16.03 6.18 -8.15
N ALA A 109 -17.11 6.56 -8.83
CA ALA A 109 -17.90 5.68 -9.71
C ALA A 109 -18.51 4.46 -8.99
N ARG A 110 -18.79 4.57 -7.67
CA ARG A 110 -19.40 3.51 -6.84
C ARG A 110 -20.57 4.01 -5.99
N ASP A 111 -21.13 5.16 -6.34
CA ASP A 111 -22.19 5.80 -5.55
C ASP A 111 -23.43 4.91 -5.39
N LYS A 112 -23.83 4.20 -6.44
CA LYS A 112 -25.03 3.35 -6.43
C LYS A 112 -24.89 2.19 -5.45
N GLU A 113 -23.73 1.54 -5.41
CA GLU A 113 -23.48 0.43 -4.52
C GLU A 113 -23.34 0.90 -3.07
N ILE A 114 -22.73 2.07 -2.83
CA ILE A 114 -22.63 2.70 -1.51
C ILE A 114 -24.03 3.09 -1.00
N ASP A 115 -24.86 3.72 -1.84
CA ASP A 115 -26.22 4.08 -1.48
C ASP A 115 -27.05 2.84 -1.14
N LEU A 116 -26.92 1.76 -1.92
CA LEU A 116 -27.57 0.49 -1.62
C LEU A 116 -27.12 -0.11 -0.28
N MET A 117 -25.81 -0.01 0.05
CA MET A 117 -25.31 -0.45 1.37
C MET A 117 -25.91 0.39 2.51
N ILE A 118 -25.99 1.70 2.35
CA ILE A 118 -26.60 2.62 3.32
C ILE A 118 -28.08 2.25 3.53
N ASP A 119 -28.81 1.99 2.45
CA ASP A 119 -30.20 1.54 2.51
C ASP A 119 -30.36 0.23 3.26
N ILE A 120 -29.47 -0.75 3.00
CA ILE A 120 -29.50 -2.05 3.67
C ILE A 120 -29.20 -1.89 5.16
N LEU A 121 -28.16 -1.13 5.51
CA LEU A 121 -27.78 -0.87 6.91
C LEU A 121 -28.89 -0.14 7.69
N SER A 122 -29.74 0.61 7.00
CA SER A 122 -30.89 1.34 7.60
C SER A 122 -32.10 0.46 7.84
N ARG A 123 -32.14 -0.77 7.34
CA ARG A 123 -33.29 -1.67 7.48
C ARG A 123 -33.40 -2.24 8.90
N ARG A 124 -34.62 -2.57 9.29
CA ARG A 124 -34.87 -3.25 10.58
C ARG A 124 -34.47 -4.76 10.54
N ARG A 125 -34.58 -5.40 9.38
CA ARG A 125 -34.25 -6.81 9.15
C ARG A 125 -33.47 -6.94 7.86
N LYS A 126 -32.63 -7.97 7.73
CA LYS A 126 -31.68 -8.15 6.62
C LYS A 126 -30.84 -6.88 6.42
N ASN A 127 -30.31 -6.39 7.52
CA ASN A 127 -29.54 -5.15 7.59
C ASN A 127 -28.02 -5.35 7.50
N ASN A 128 -27.58 -6.53 7.12
CA ASN A 128 -26.17 -6.82 6.87
C ASN A 128 -25.93 -6.91 5.36
N PRO A 129 -25.23 -5.97 4.74
CA PRO A 129 -24.83 -6.09 3.34
C PRO A 129 -23.81 -7.21 3.15
N ILE A 130 -23.93 -7.96 2.07
CA ILE A 130 -22.87 -8.82 1.57
C ILE A 130 -22.48 -8.36 0.17
N VAL A 131 -21.25 -7.87 0.06
CA VAL A 131 -20.67 -7.35 -1.17
C VAL A 131 -20.09 -8.53 -1.95
N VAL A 132 -20.63 -8.78 -3.13
CA VAL A 132 -20.24 -9.93 -3.96
C VAL A 132 -19.77 -9.45 -5.33
N GLY A 133 -18.57 -9.84 -5.70
CA GLY A 133 -17.95 -9.50 -6.98
C GLY A 133 -16.63 -10.22 -7.16
N ASP A 134 -16.13 -10.24 -8.40
CA ASP A 134 -14.85 -10.85 -8.73
C ASP A 134 -13.68 -10.20 -7.97
N ALA A 135 -12.53 -10.86 -7.93
CA ALA A 135 -11.31 -10.24 -7.38
C ALA A 135 -10.90 -9.04 -8.26
N GLY A 136 -10.46 -7.95 -7.61
CA GLY A 136 -9.98 -6.75 -8.31
C GLY A 136 -11.06 -5.77 -8.81
N VAL A 137 -12.35 -6.01 -8.53
CA VAL A 137 -13.44 -5.07 -8.92
C VAL A 137 -13.61 -3.88 -7.95
N GLY A 138 -12.84 -3.83 -6.86
CA GLY A 138 -12.87 -2.72 -5.89
C GLY A 138 -13.86 -2.92 -4.73
N LYS A 139 -14.06 -4.15 -4.23
CA LYS A 139 -14.94 -4.42 -3.07
C LYS A 139 -14.49 -3.69 -1.80
N SER A 140 -13.19 -3.71 -1.50
CA SER A 140 -12.63 -3.04 -0.31
C SER A 140 -12.72 -1.52 -0.43
N ALA A 141 -12.46 -0.96 -1.62
CA ALA A 141 -12.64 0.47 -1.90
C ALA A 141 -14.10 0.94 -1.66
N LEU A 142 -15.08 0.09 -1.94
CA LEU A 142 -16.49 0.40 -1.68
C LEU A 142 -16.75 0.63 -0.18
N ILE A 143 -16.09 -0.13 0.69
CA ILE A 143 -16.20 0.00 2.14
C ILE A 143 -15.49 1.26 2.64
N GLU A 144 -14.35 1.58 2.04
CA GLU A 144 -13.63 2.83 2.28
C GLU A 144 -14.46 4.04 1.86
N GLY A 145 -15.17 3.95 0.72
CA GLY A 145 -16.13 4.96 0.28
C GLY A 145 -17.29 5.15 1.24
N LEU A 146 -17.80 4.08 1.85
CA LEU A 146 -18.81 4.17 2.90
C LEU A 146 -18.24 4.87 4.15
N ALA A 147 -17.00 4.57 4.56
CA ALA A 147 -16.35 5.25 5.67
C ALA A 147 -16.21 6.77 5.43
N LEU A 148 -15.80 7.16 4.21
CA LEU A 148 -15.74 8.57 3.80
C LEU A 148 -17.13 9.25 3.88
N ARG A 149 -18.19 8.58 3.42
CA ARG A 149 -19.56 9.11 3.50
C ARG A 149 -20.05 9.27 4.94
N ILE A 150 -19.70 8.35 5.85
CA ILE A 150 -20.02 8.44 7.28
C ILE A 150 -19.35 9.66 7.90
N VAL A 151 -18.04 9.84 7.68
CA VAL A 151 -17.24 10.95 8.22
C VAL A 151 -17.75 12.29 7.68
N ASN A 152 -18.05 12.37 6.39
CA ASN A 152 -18.61 13.57 5.75
C ASN A 152 -20.09 13.81 6.06
N LYS A 153 -20.70 12.99 6.94
CA LYS A 153 -22.13 13.09 7.32
C LYS A 153 -23.10 12.98 6.13
N GLN A 154 -22.68 12.31 5.06
CA GLN A 154 -23.48 12.04 3.86
C GLN A 154 -24.30 10.75 4.00
N VAL A 155 -24.69 10.41 5.21
CA VAL A 155 -25.49 9.25 5.57
C VAL A 155 -26.65 9.67 6.48
N PRO A 156 -27.72 8.86 6.60
CA PRO A 156 -28.84 9.15 7.52
C PRO A 156 -28.37 9.34 8.98
N PRO A 157 -29.09 10.14 9.80
CA PRO A 157 -28.64 10.52 11.16
C PRO A 157 -28.25 9.35 12.05
N HIS A 158 -28.91 8.20 11.92
CA HIS A 158 -28.63 7.01 12.73
C HIS A 158 -27.34 6.27 12.33
N LEU A 159 -26.71 6.64 11.20
CA LEU A 159 -25.41 6.12 10.74
C LEU A 159 -24.27 7.13 10.90
N GLN A 160 -24.54 8.40 11.21
CA GLN A 160 -23.52 9.46 11.29
C GLN A 160 -22.50 9.27 12.44
N ASN A 161 -22.91 8.55 13.50
CA ASN A 161 -22.04 8.28 14.66
C ASN A 161 -21.60 6.81 14.72
N VAL A 162 -21.65 6.10 13.58
CA VAL A 162 -21.23 4.71 13.49
C VAL A 162 -19.73 4.64 13.20
N GLU A 163 -19.04 3.80 13.92
CA GLU A 163 -17.65 3.44 13.59
C GLU A 163 -17.65 2.20 12.68
N LEU A 164 -16.89 2.28 11.60
CA LEU A 164 -16.67 1.18 10.67
C LEU A 164 -15.29 0.56 10.92
N TRP A 165 -15.28 -0.70 11.33
CA TRP A 165 -14.05 -1.43 11.65
C TRP A 165 -13.85 -2.60 10.70
N SER A 166 -12.65 -2.71 10.13
CA SER A 166 -12.24 -3.84 9.28
C SER A 166 -11.55 -4.91 10.11
N LEU A 167 -12.09 -6.12 10.09
CA LEU A 167 -11.55 -7.26 10.83
C LEU A 167 -10.35 -7.87 10.10
N ASP A 168 -9.21 -7.97 10.78
CA ASP A 168 -8.02 -8.66 10.28
C ASP A 168 -8.06 -10.15 10.66
N LEU A 169 -8.43 -10.99 9.70
CA LEU A 169 -8.50 -12.43 9.90
C LEU A 169 -7.13 -13.07 10.07
N ALA A 170 -6.10 -12.51 9.43
CA ALA A 170 -4.74 -13.02 9.56
C ALA A 170 -4.18 -12.76 10.96
N ALA A 171 -4.42 -11.56 11.52
CA ALA A 171 -4.06 -11.24 12.92
C ALA A 171 -4.79 -12.12 13.92
N LEU A 172 -6.08 -12.44 13.71
CA LEU A 172 -6.83 -13.34 14.54
C LEU A 172 -6.28 -14.78 14.54
N GLN A 173 -5.81 -15.25 13.37
CA GLN A 173 -5.26 -16.60 13.19
C GLN A 173 -3.79 -16.71 13.61
N SER A 174 -3.04 -15.61 13.53
CA SER A 174 -1.60 -15.58 13.85
C SER A 174 -1.36 -16.01 15.30
N GLY A 175 -0.48 -17.01 15.49
CA GLY A 175 -0.14 -17.54 16.82
C GLY A 175 -1.24 -18.35 17.51
N ALA A 176 -2.39 -18.57 16.87
CA ALA A 176 -3.47 -19.40 17.42
C ALA A 176 -3.21 -20.91 17.18
N SER A 177 -2.02 -21.37 17.56
CA SER A 177 -1.63 -22.79 17.44
C SER A 177 -2.37 -23.71 18.41
N ILE A 178 -3.02 -23.14 19.43
CA ILE A 178 -3.80 -23.89 20.43
C ILE A 178 -5.28 -23.82 20.04
N LYS A 179 -5.91 -24.97 19.94
CA LYS A 179 -7.34 -25.11 19.65
C LYS A 179 -8.16 -24.25 20.63
N GLY A 180 -9.01 -23.37 20.09
CA GLY A 180 -9.87 -22.47 20.87
C GLY A 180 -9.33 -21.05 21.09
N GLU A 181 -8.07 -20.74 20.77
CA GLU A 181 -7.54 -19.38 20.94
C GLU A 181 -8.11 -18.41 19.91
N PHE A 182 -8.22 -18.83 18.66
CA PHE A 182 -8.90 -18.07 17.61
C PHE A 182 -10.35 -17.74 17.98
N GLU A 183 -11.07 -18.74 18.49
CA GLU A 183 -12.46 -18.59 18.95
C GLU A 183 -12.58 -17.60 20.11
N LYS A 184 -11.65 -17.68 21.06
CA LYS A 184 -11.59 -16.76 22.20
C LYS A 184 -11.36 -15.32 21.75
N ARG A 185 -10.45 -15.10 20.80
CA ARG A 185 -10.17 -13.79 20.21
C ARG A 185 -11.37 -13.26 19.44
N LEU A 186 -11.98 -14.07 18.57
CA LEU A 186 -13.18 -13.67 17.82
C LEU A 186 -14.35 -13.36 18.77
N LYS A 187 -14.50 -14.14 19.84
CA LYS A 187 -15.53 -13.88 20.85
C LYS A 187 -15.27 -12.57 21.59
N SER A 188 -14.03 -12.25 21.95
CA SER A 188 -13.71 -10.96 22.59
C SER A 188 -14.02 -9.78 21.67
N VAL A 189 -13.75 -9.89 20.36
CA VAL A 189 -14.15 -8.88 19.36
C VAL A 189 -15.66 -8.71 19.30
N ILE A 190 -16.41 -9.82 19.25
CA ILE A 190 -17.88 -9.79 19.22
C ILE A 190 -18.44 -9.16 20.48
N ASP A 191 -17.94 -9.53 21.65
CA ASP A 191 -18.39 -9.01 22.94
C ASP A 191 -18.04 -7.53 23.09
N PHE A 192 -16.89 -7.08 22.59
CA PHE A 192 -16.53 -5.67 22.52
C PHE A 192 -17.53 -4.86 21.65
N VAL A 193 -17.79 -5.34 20.41
CA VAL A 193 -18.72 -4.66 19.48
C VAL A 193 -20.13 -4.55 20.09
N LYS A 194 -20.58 -5.56 20.85
CA LYS A 194 -21.87 -5.56 21.53
C LYS A 194 -21.96 -4.57 22.68
N ASN A 195 -20.88 -4.42 23.44
CA ASN A 195 -20.84 -3.62 24.66
C ASN A 195 -20.35 -2.18 24.40
N SER A 196 -19.97 -1.86 23.17
CA SER A 196 -19.49 -0.53 22.79
C SER A 196 -20.59 0.52 22.96
N THR A 197 -20.22 1.68 23.51
CA THR A 197 -21.10 2.86 23.65
C THR A 197 -21.39 3.53 22.29
N THR A 198 -20.43 3.46 21.35
CA THR A 198 -20.61 3.89 19.97
C THR A 198 -21.06 2.72 19.11
N PRO A 199 -22.06 2.89 18.25
CA PRO A 199 -22.49 1.83 17.34
C PRO A 199 -21.35 1.45 16.38
N ILE A 200 -21.00 0.16 16.33
CA ILE A 200 -19.96 -0.36 15.47
C ILE A 200 -20.55 -1.21 14.36
N VAL A 201 -20.07 -1.02 13.14
CA VAL A 201 -20.26 -1.92 12.00
C VAL A 201 -18.95 -2.60 11.70
N LEU A 202 -18.95 -3.93 11.69
CA LEU A 202 -17.76 -4.74 11.43
C LEU A 202 -17.71 -5.13 9.96
N PHE A 203 -16.64 -4.77 9.28
CA PHE A 203 -16.35 -5.24 7.94
C PHE A 203 -15.52 -6.53 7.99
N ILE A 204 -15.94 -7.54 7.25
CA ILE A 204 -15.28 -8.83 7.15
C ILE A 204 -14.97 -9.07 5.68
N ASP A 205 -13.71 -8.89 5.30
CA ASP A 205 -13.26 -9.27 3.97
C ASP A 205 -13.06 -10.79 3.90
N GLU A 206 -13.19 -11.35 2.70
CA GLU A 206 -13.10 -12.80 2.49
C GLU A 206 -13.95 -13.60 3.50
N ALA A 207 -15.18 -13.14 3.78
CA ALA A 207 -16.06 -13.72 4.80
C ALA A 207 -16.28 -15.24 4.66
N HIS A 208 -16.03 -15.80 3.47
CA HIS A 208 -16.07 -17.23 3.22
C HIS A 208 -15.05 -18.02 4.05
N THR A 209 -13.93 -17.41 4.44
CA THR A 209 -12.93 -18.06 5.30
C THR A 209 -13.45 -18.33 6.70
N LEU A 210 -14.32 -17.43 7.22
CA LEU A 210 -14.99 -17.62 8.50
C LEU A 210 -16.21 -18.55 8.42
N ILE A 211 -16.89 -18.55 7.26
CA ILE A 211 -18.19 -19.25 7.08
C ILE A 211 -17.98 -20.65 6.54
N GLY A 212 -16.96 -20.85 5.68
CA GLY A 212 -16.80 -22.02 4.84
C GLY A 212 -15.69 -22.99 5.26
N ALA A 213 -14.90 -22.68 6.25
CA ALA A 213 -13.76 -23.49 6.68
C ALA A 213 -14.14 -24.85 7.33
N GLY A 214 -15.31 -25.38 7.01
CA GLY A 214 -15.84 -26.67 7.51
C GLY A 214 -15.08 -27.93 7.08
N GLY A 215 -13.89 -27.81 6.48
CA GLY A 215 -13.04 -28.93 6.09
C GLY A 215 -11.70 -29.02 6.81
N SER A 216 -11.28 -27.99 7.52
CA SER A 216 -10.11 -27.99 8.37
C SER A 216 -10.52 -27.75 9.85
N GLU A 217 -9.86 -28.42 10.78
CA GLU A 217 -10.11 -28.31 12.21
C GLU A 217 -10.00 -26.84 12.68
N GLY A 218 -11.13 -26.19 12.94
CA GLY A 218 -11.18 -24.79 13.43
C GLY A 218 -12.21 -23.89 12.74
N GLY A 219 -12.56 -24.11 11.48
CA GLY A 219 -13.46 -23.22 10.75
C GLY A 219 -14.96 -23.36 11.05
N ASN A 220 -15.39 -24.54 11.52
CA ASN A 220 -16.78 -24.75 11.96
C ASN A 220 -17.11 -23.92 13.20
N ASP A 221 -16.13 -23.59 14.01
CA ASP A 221 -16.33 -22.96 15.30
C ASP A 221 -16.52 -21.45 15.16
N ALA A 222 -15.85 -20.80 14.19
CA ALA A 222 -16.04 -19.37 13.90
C ALA A 222 -17.46 -19.06 13.36
N ALA A 223 -17.96 -19.88 12.43
CA ALA A 223 -19.30 -19.76 11.91
C ALA A 223 -20.35 -19.94 13.01
N ASN A 224 -20.12 -20.87 13.93
CA ASN A 224 -21.01 -21.13 15.07
C ASN A 224 -21.04 -19.99 16.09
N LEU A 225 -19.98 -19.19 16.21
CA LEU A 225 -19.95 -17.98 17.04
C LEU A 225 -20.66 -16.79 16.38
N LEU A 226 -20.45 -16.59 15.07
CA LEU A 226 -21.04 -15.46 14.33
C LEU A 226 -22.54 -15.65 14.06
N LYS A 227 -22.98 -16.86 13.68
CA LYS A 227 -24.38 -17.13 13.34
C LYS A 227 -25.39 -16.73 14.42
N PRO A 228 -25.20 -17.06 15.73
CA PRO A 228 -26.11 -16.61 16.79
C PRO A 228 -26.12 -15.09 16.96
N ALA A 229 -24.97 -14.42 16.91
CA ALA A 229 -24.87 -12.97 17.05
C ALA A 229 -25.58 -12.23 15.90
N LEU A 230 -25.37 -12.68 14.66
CA LEU A 230 -26.07 -12.19 13.47
C LEU A 230 -27.57 -12.51 13.54
N ALA A 231 -27.93 -13.70 14.03
CA ALA A 231 -29.32 -14.12 14.14
C ALA A 231 -30.13 -13.26 15.12
N ARG A 232 -29.53 -12.85 16.23
CA ARG A 232 -30.17 -11.98 17.24
C ARG A 232 -30.11 -10.50 16.86
N GLY A 233 -29.36 -10.11 15.80
CA GLY A 233 -29.15 -8.71 15.41
C GLY A 233 -28.24 -7.94 16.38
N GLU A 234 -27.43 -8.66 17.15
CA GLU A 234 -26.48 -8.09 18.11
C GLU A 234 -25.21 -7.60 17.44
N LEU A 235 -24.94 -8.05 16.23
CA LEU A 235 -23.80 -7.69 15.42
C LEU A 235 -24.26 -7.13 14.08
N ARG A 236 -23.82 -5.93 13.73
CA ARG A 236 -23.97 -5.37 12.40
C ARG A 236 -22.71 -5.62 11.62
N THR A 237 -22.82 -6.26 10.47
CA THR A 237 -21.67 -6.65 9.66
C THR A 237 -21.88 -6.31 8.20
N ILE A 238 -20.79 -5.93 7.54
CA ILE A 238 -20.66 -5.92 6.10
C ILE A 238 -19.70 -7.04 5.75
N ALA A 239 -20.10 -7.94 4.88
CA ALA A 239 -19.25 -9.03 4.41
C ALA A 239 -18.83 -8.80 2.96
N ALA A 240 -17.62 -9.21 2.58
CA ALA A 240 -17.20 -9.26 1.18
C ALA A 240 -16.77 -10.68 0.81
N THR A 241 -17.07 -11.08 -0.44
CA THR A 241 -16.73 -12.42 -0.96
C THR A 241 -16.81 -12.44 -2.49
N THR A 242 -16.35 -13.53 -3.11
CA THR A 242 -16.53 -13.76 -4.54
C THR A 242 -17.87 -14.46 -4.87
N TRP A 243 -18.27 -14.47 -6.14
CA TRP A 243 -19.51 -15.13 -6.57
C TRP A 243 -19.50 -16.63 -6.30
N SER A 244 -18.39 -17.32 -6.57
CA SER A 244 -18.25 -18.76 -6.36
C SER A 244 -18.43 -19.14 -4.89
N GLU A 245 -17.84 -18.35 -4.01
CA GLU A 245 -17.87 -18.55 -2.55
C GLU A 245 -19.21 -18.18 -1.95
N TYR A 246 -19.83 -17.07 -2.42
CA TYR A 246 -21.19 -16.71 -2.03
C TYR A 246 -22.17 -17.84 -2.28
N LYS A 247 -22.18 -18.40 -3.50
CA LYS A 247 -23.07 -19.51 -3.87
C LYS A 247 -22.79 -20.77 -3.05
N LYS A 248 -21.52 -21.04 -2.76
CA LYS A 248 -21.10 -22.25 -2.06
C LYS A 248 -21.40 -22.20 -0.56
N TYR A 249 -21.17 -21.06 0.10
CA TYR A 249 -21.15 -20.99 1.56
C TYR A 249 -22.28 -20.15 2.18
N VAL A 250 -22.76 -19.09 1.51
CA VAL A 250 -23.76 -18.17 2.05
C VAL A 250 -25.15 -18.47 1.56
N GLU A 251 -25.32 -18.63 0.24
CA GLU A 251 -26.64 -18.86 -0.37
C GLU A 251 -27.28 -20.17 0.11
N ARG A 252 -26.45 -21.20 0.30
CA ARG A 252 -26.92 -22.53 0.73
C ARG A 252 -27.23 -22.60 2.22
N ASP A 253 -26.79 -21.66 3.01
CA ASP A 253 -27.05 -21.61 4.45
C ASP A 253 -28.29 -20.73 4.75
N PRO A 254 -29.44 -21.34 5.17
CA PRO A 254 -30.67 -20.59 5.40
C PRO A 254 -30.57 -19.57 6.54
N ALA A 255 -29.64 -19.77 7.49
CA ALA A 255 -29.45 -18.85 8.61
C ALA A 255 -28.74 -17.58 8.15
N LEU A 256 -27.78 -17.69 7.27
CA LEU A 256 -27.02 -16.57 6.70
C LEU A 256 -27.81 -15.86 5.59
N SER A 257 -28.38 -16.57 4.64
CA SER A 257 -29.14 -15.98 3.53
C SER A 257 -30.34 -15.15 3.97
N ARG A 258 -30.93 -15.44 5.14
CA ARG A 258 -31.99 -14.62 5.76
C ARG A 258 -31.48 -13.36 6.44
N ARG A 259 -30.19 -13.22 6.69
CA ARG A 259 -29.58 -12.12 7.45
C ARG A 259 -28.80 -11.17 6.55
N PHE A 260 -28.19 -11.69 5.52
CA PHE A 260 -27.45 -10.90 4.55
C PHE A 260 -28.34 -10.46 3.37
N GLN A 261 -28.07 -9.26 2.89
CA GLN A 261 -28.64 -8.72 1.65
C GLN A 261 -27.53 -8.52 0.64
N LEU A 262 -27.71 -9.09 -0.54
CA LEU A 262 -26.74 -9.03 -1.61
C LEU A 262 -26.57 -7.61 -2.14
N VAL A 263 -25.31 -7.19 -2.25
CA VAL A 263 -24.83 -6.03 -3.00
C VAL A 263 -23.91 -6.55 -4.08
N LYS A 264 -24.34 -6.53 -5.32
CA LYS A 264 -23.58 -6.98 -6.46
C LYS A 264 -22.61 -5.87 -6.88
N VAL A 265 -21.34 -6.23 -7.05
CA VAL A 265 -20.31 -5.34 -7.58
C VAL A 265 -19.76 -5.93 -8.88
N ASP A 266 -20.13 -5.30 -9.96
CA ASP A 266 -19.68 -5.67 -11.29
C ASP A 266 -18.36 -4.99 -11.65
N GLU A 267 -17.64 -5.54 -12.62
CA GLU A 267 -16.47 -4.90 -13.22
C GLU A 267 -16.90 -3.53 -13.79
N PRO A 268 -16.21 -2.41 -13.45
CA PRO A 268 -16.56 -1.11 -14.00
C PRO A 268 -16.30 -1.06 -15.50
N SER A 269 -17.04 -0.21 -16.20
CA SER A 269 -16.82 0.10 -17.61
C SER A 269 -15.46 0.77 -17.80
N ILE A 270 -15.00 0.87 -19.04
CA ILE A 270 -13.75 1.58 -19.37
C ILE A 270 -13.86 3.04 -18.93
N GLU A 271 -15.00 3.69 -19.17
CA GLU A 271 -15.26 5.08 -18.81
C GLU A 271 -15.24 5.27 -17.29
N GLU A 272 -15.89 4.40 -16.54
CA GLU A 272 -15.86 4.42 -15.06
C GLU A 272 -14.45 4.18 -14.54
N SER A 273 -13.68 3.28 -15.15
CA SER A 273 -12.29 3.02 -14.81
C SER A 273 -11.42 4.27 -15.02
N ILE A 274 -11.63 5.02 -16.11
CA ILE A 274 -10.93 6.29 -16.35
C ILE A 274 -11.25 7.31 -15.25
N VAL A 275 -12.50 7.38 -14.81
CA VAL A 275 -12.90 8.28 -13.71
C VAL A 275 -12.21 7.88 -12.39
N ILE A 276 -12.17 6.59 -12.07
CA ILE A 276 -11.47 6.07 -10.90
C ILE A 276 -9.98 6.44 -10.95
N LEU A 277 -9.32 6.19 -12.07
CA LEU A 277 -7.90 6.50 -12.25
C LEU A 277 -7.62 8.01 -12.19
N ARG A 278 -8.54 8.87 -12.66
CA ARG A 278 -8.42 10.33 -12.50
C ARG A 278 -8.42 10.75 -11.03
N GLY A 279 -9.21 10.07 -10.19
CA GLY A 279 -9.22 10.32 -8.75
C GLY A 279 -7.92 9.89 -8.07
N LEU A 280 -7.33 8.79 -8.53
CA LEU A 280 -6.07 8.26 -7.98
C LEU A 280 -4.82 8.96 -8.52
N LYS A 281 -4.93 9.63 -9.68
CA LYS A 281 -3.81 10.28 -10.35
C LYS A 281 -2.95 11.16 -9.42
N PRO A 282 -3.51 12.09 -8.59
CA PRO A 282 -2.67 12.95 -7.74
C PRO A 282 -1.85 12.16 -6.71
N LEU A 283 -2.37 11.03 -6.24
CA LEU A 283 -1.69 10.17 -5.27
C LEU A 283 -0.48 9.48 -5.90
N TYR A 284 -0.65 8.91 -7.10
CA TYR A 284 0.44 8.28 -7.83
C TYR A 284 1.49 9.29 -8.29
N GLU A 285 1.07 10.48 -8.74
CA GLU A 285 1.97 11.58 -9.08
C GLU A 285 2.84 11.99 -7.88
N LYS A 286 2.24 12.11 -6.70
CA LYS A 286 2.94 12.45 -5.46
C LYS A 286 3.85 11.32 -4.98
N ALA A 287 3.38 10.07 -5.03
CA ALA A 287 4.12 8.91 -4.55
C ALA A 287 5.38 8.64 -5.38
N HIS A 288 5.29 8.75 -6.71
CA HIS A 288 6.39 8.45 -7.62
C HIS A 288 7.18 9.68 -8.09
N GLY A 289 6.72 10.91 -7.80
CA GLY A 289 7.36 12.13 -8.27
C GLY A 289 7.37 12.28 -9.78
N VAL A 290 6.29 11.82 -10.46
CA VAL A 290 6.11 11.83 -11.90
C VAL A 290 4.82 12.56 -12.29
N TYR A 291 4.71 12.99 -13.53
CA TYR A 291 3.46 13.53 -14.07
C TYR A 291 2.77 12.49 -14.95
N ILE A 292 1.46 12.32 -14.77
CA ILE A 292 0.64 11.39 -15.54
C ILE A 292 -0.25 12.16 -16.51
N THR A 293 -0.20 11.84 -17.81
CA THR A 293 -1.05 12.49 -18.79
C THR A 293 -2.49 11.96 -18.77
N GLY A 294 -3.45 12.77 -19.18
CA GLY A 294 -4.85 12.31 -19.33
C GLY A 294 -4.99 11.18 -20.35
N GLU A 295 -4.20 11.23 -21.42
CA GLU A 295 -4.14 10.20 -22.45
C GLU A 295 -3.63 8.86 -21.91
N ALA A 296 -2.68 8.87 -20.96
CA ALA A 296 -2.20 7.65 -20.31
C ALA A 296 -3.33 6.93 -19.58
N LEU A 297 -4.21 7.65 -18.87
CA LEU A 297 -5.35 7.07 -18.15
C LEU A 297 -6.36 6.41 -19.10
N GLU A 298 -6.61 7.03 -20.25
CA GLU A 298 -7.47 6.44 -21.27
C GLU A 298 -6.82 5.20 -21.90
N THR A 299 -5.53 5.32 -22.24
CA THR A 299 -4.77 4.24 -22.86
C THR A 299 -4.68 3.02 -21.92
N VAL A 300 -4.36 3.22 -20.64
CA VAL A 300 -4.24 2.11 -19.69
C VAL A 300 -5.58 1.41 -19.49
N SER A 301 -6.70 2.14 -19.39
CA SER A 301 -8.02 1.55 -19.24
C SER A 301 -8.44 0.75 -20.48
N LYS A 302 -8.26 1.30 -21.67
CA LYS A 302 -8.63 0.65 -22.96
C LYS A 302 -7.75 -0.57 -23.23
N LEU A 303 -6.43 -0.42 -23.14
CA LEU A 303 -5.51 -1.51 -23.50
C LEU A 303 -5.51 -2.64 -22.45
N SER A 304 -5.62 -2.32 -21.15
CA SER A 304 -5.72 -3.35 -20.12
C SER A 304 -7.02 -4.14 -20.24
N ALA A 305 -8.14 -3.49 -20.56
CA ALA A 305 -9.42 -4.16 -20.81
C ALA A 305 -9.30 -5.14 -21.99
N ARG A 306 -8.58 -4.75 -23.07
CA ARG A 306 -8.45 -5.52 -24.29
C ARG A 306 -7.45 -6.68 -24.18
N TYR A 307 -6.28 -6.44 -23.60
CA TYR A 307 -5.14 -7.37 -23.66
C TYR A 307 -4.92 -8.17 -22.38
N ILE A 308 -5.48 -7.76 -21.23
CA ILE A 308 -5.33 -8.48 -19.96
C ILE A 308 -6.67 -9.06 -19.53
N ALA A 309 -6.87 -10.34 -19.87
CA ALA A 309 -8.11 -11.06 -19.55
C ALA A 309 -8.13 -11.65 -18.12
N ALA A 310 -6.95 -11.93 -17.55
CA ALA A 310 -6.83 -12.65 -16.27
C ALA A 310 -7.26 -11.84 -15.03
N LYS A 311 -7.22 -10.52 -15.12
CA LYS A 311 -7.59 -9.59 -14.05
C LYS A 311 -8.77 -8.70 -14.48
N LYS A 312 -9.45 -8.10 -13.49
CA LYS A 312 -10.59 -7.20 -13.70
C LYS A 312 -10.20 -5.73 -13.57
N LEU A 313 -10.96 -4.84 -14.22
CA LEU A 313 -10.91 -3.41 -13.95
C LEU A 313 -11.49 -3.12 -12.56
N PRO A 314 -11.03 -2.10 -11.83
CA PRO A 314 -9.93 -1.19 -12.19
C PRO A 314 -8.53 -1.72 -11.84
N ASP A 315 -8.42 -2.84 -11.10
CA ASP A 315 -7.19 -3.38 -10.51
C ASP A 315 -6.05 -3.53 -11.56
N LYS A 316 -6.36 -4.18 -12.69
CA LYS A 316 -5.35 -4.35 -13.78
C LYS A 316 -4.86 -3.04 -14.37
N ALA A 317 -5.70 -2.00 -14.43
CA ALA A 317 -5.31 -0.70 -14.95
C ALA A 317 -4.47 0.07 -13.92
N ILE A 318 -4.80 -0.06 -12.63
CA ILE A 318 -4.02 0.49 -11.52
C ILE A 318 -2.62 -0.13 -11.48
N ASP A 319 -2.50 -1.46 -11.54
CA ASP A 319 -1.22 -2.17 -11.54
C ASP A 319 -0.29 -1.72 -12.67
N ILE A 320 -0.85 -1.54 -13.88
CA ILE A 320 -0.07 -1.08 -15.04
C ILE A 320 0.36 0.35 -14.87
N LEU A 321 -0.55 1.22 -14.40
CA LEU A 321 -0.24 2.64 -14.16
C LEU A 321 0.86 2.78 -13.11
N ASP A 322 0.76 2.06 -12.00
CA ASP A 322 1.77 2.03 -10.94
C ASP A 322 3.12 1.56 -11.47
N THR A 323 3.13 0.46 -12.23
CA THR A 323 4.35 -0.06 -12.88
C THR A 323 4.97 0.96 -13.83
N ALA A 324 4.16 1.66 -14.62
CA ALA A 324 4.64 2.69 -15.54
C ALA A 324 5.22 3.89 -14.78
N CYS A 325 4.56 4.34 -13.71
CA CYS A 325 5.05 5.41 -12.85
C CYS A 325 6.37 5.03 -12.19
N ALA A 326 6.47 3.81 -11.65
CA ALA A 326 7.70 3.30 -11.03
C ALA A 326 8.86 3.22 -12.04
N ARG A 327 8.60 2.76 -13.28
CA ARG A 327 9.62 2.72 -14.34
C ARG A 327 10.13 4.12 -14.71
N VAL A 328 9.23 5.08 -14.86
CA VAL A 328 9.61 6.47 -15.20
C VAL A 328 10.38 7.10 -14.06
N SER A 329 9.93 6.91 -12.82
CA SER A 329 10.63 7.40 -11.62
C SER A 329 12.03 6.78 -11.49
N THR A 330 12.14 5.47 -11.62
CA THR A 330 13.43 4.76 -11.53
C THR A 330 14.39 5.16 -12.65
N ALA A 331 13.90 5.36 -13.88
CA ALA A 331 14.72 5.77 -15.01
C ALA A 331 15.35 7.17 -14.83
N LYS A 332 14.76 8.02 -14.02
CA LYS A 332 15.29 9.34 -13.66
C LYS A 332 16.54 9.24 -12.77
N ASP A 333 16.55 8.27 -11.84
CA ASP A 333 17.58 8.14 -10.82
C ASP A 333 18.63 7.07 -11.14
N THR A 334 18.30 6.16 -12.05
CA THR A 334 19.18 5.03 -12.41
C THR A 334 19.81 5.25 -13.78
N PRO A 335 21.15 5.17 -13.89
CA PRO A 335 21.83 5.27 -15.19
C PRO A 335 21.29 4.25 -16.20
N PRO A 336 21.21 4.60 -17.49
CA PRO A 336 20.78 3.67 -18.53
C PRO A 336 21.60 2.38 -18.52
N LYS A 337 20.95 1.25 -18.77
CA LYS A 337 21.64 -0.07 -18.84
C LYS A 337 22.87 -0.08 -19.74
N ARG A 338 22.86 0.74 -20.81
CA ARG A 338 24.00 0.88 -21.72
C ARG A 338 25.21 1.50 -21.03
N LEU A 339 25.01 2.49 -20.13
CA LEU A 339 26.10 3.08 -19.33
C LEU A 339 26.76 2.03 -18.44
N SER A 340 25.97 1.26 -17.70
CA SER A 340 26.48 0.18 -16.85
C SER A 340 27.21 -0.91 -17.66
N TYR A 341 26.71 -1.21 -18.86
CA TYR A 341 27.38 -2.13 -19.77
C TYR A 341 28.75 -1.59 -20.22
N LEU A 342 28.82 -0.30 -20.60
CA LEU A 342 30.07 0.36 -20.99
C LEU A 342 31.06 0.39 -19.83
N ASP A 343 30.61 0.67 -18.60
CA ASP A 343 31.45 0.64 -17.40
C ASP A 343 32.06 -0.74 -17.16
N ASN A 344 31.27 -1.79 -17.26
CA ASN A 344 31.74 -3.15 -17.11
C ASN A 344 32.77 -3.51 -18.22
N LYS A 345 32.48 -3.12 -19.47
CA LYS A 345 33.39 -3.38 -20.59
C LYS A 345 34.72 -2.60 -20.48
N ILE A 346 34.65 -1.35 -20.07
CA ILE A 346 35.84 -0.54 -19.78
C ILE A 346 36.66 -1.18 -18.65
N HIS A 347 36.00 -1.68 -17.60
CA HIS A 347 36.67 -2.37 -16.51
C HIS A 347 37.33 -3.65 -16.98
N GLU A 348 36.67 -4.50 -17.76
CA GLU A 348 37.24 -5.74 -18.34
C GLU A 348 38.50 -5.45 -19.17
N ILE A 349 38.45 -4.41 -20.03
CA ILE A 349 39.61 -4.05 -20.88
C ILE A 349 40.74 -3.49 -20.03
N ASN A 350 40.47 -2.68 -19.01
CA ASN A 350 41.51 -2.18 -18.10
C ASN A 350 42.22 -3.32 -17.34
N VAL A 351 41.46 -4.32 -16.89
CA VAL A 351 42.02 -5.51 -16.23
C VAL A 351 42.91 -6.26 -17.22
N ALA A 352 42.47 -6.46 -18.47
CA ALA A 352 43.28 -7.12 -19.50
C ALA A 352 44.58 -6.35 -19.82
N ILE A 353 44.51 -5.02 -19.94
CA ILE A 353 45.72 -4.20 -20.15
C ILE A 353 46.68 -4.30 -18.97
N ALA A 354 46.16 -4.26 -17.75
CA ALA A 354 47.00 -4.41 -16.55
C ALA A 354 47.69 -5.79 -16.46
N GLU A 355 46.99 -6.84 -16.93
CA GLU A 355 47.55 -8.18 -17.03
C GLU A 355 48.68 -8.24 -18.07
N PHE A 356 48.51 -7.65 -19.25
CA PHE A 356 49.56 -7.48 -20.27
C PHE A 356 50.77 -6.72 -19.75
N ASP A 357 50.55 -5.62 -19.02
CA ASP A 357 51.65 -4.82 -18.45
C ASP A 357 52.45 -5.62 -17.39
N ARG A 358 51.76 -6.43 -16.61
CA ARG A 358 52.37 -7.32 -15.63
C ARG A 358 53.20 -8.40 -16.30
N ASP A 359 52.68 -9.09 -17.33
CA ASP A 359 53.38 -10.15 -18.05
C ASP A 359 54.62 -9.60 -18.76
N TYR A 360 54.50 -8.40 -19.35
CA TYR A 360 55.67 -7.71 -19.92
C TYR A 360 56.75 -7.40 -18.89
N GLN A 361 56.38 -6.97 -17.67
CA GLN A 361 57.30 -6.71 -16.57
C GLN A 361 57.98 -8.00 -16.07
N LEU A 362 57.30 -9.15 -16.19
CA LEU A 362 57.83 -10.46 -15.81
C LEU A 362 58.74 -11.07 -16.90
N GLY A 363 58.91 -10.39 -18.04
CA GLY A 363 59.79 -10.82 -19.13
C GLY A 363 59.14 -11.81 -20.11
N GLU A 364 57.83 -11.98 -20.06
CA GLU A 364 57.10 -12.81 -21.03
C GLU A 364 57.02 -12.11 -22.39
N THR A 365 56.97 -12.89 -23.48
CA THR A 365 56.83 -12.36 -24.84
C THR A 365 55.35 -12.00 -25.08
N VAL A 366 55.03 -10.73 -24.96
CA VAL A 366 53.67 -10.22 -25.17
C VAL A 366 53.54 -9.57 -26.55
N ASP A 367 52.45 -9.88 -27.27
CA ASP A 367 52.17 -9.28 -28.59
C ASP A 367 51.65 -7.85 -28.40
N SER A 368 52.52 -6.85 -28.69
CA SER A 368 52.18 -5.43 -28.58
C SER A 368 50.97 -4.98 -29.45
N THR A 369 50.70 -5.75 -30.50
CA THR A 369 49.53 -5.41 -31.40
C THR A 369 48.20 -5.66 -30.70
N VAL A 370 48.10 -6.61 -29.78
CA VAL A 370 46.93 -6.89 -28.99
C VAL A 370 46.67 -5.78 -27.98
N LYS A 371 47.72 -5.30 -27.27
CA LYS A 371 47.66 -4.18 -26.35
C LYS A 371 47.13 -2.92 -27.04
N THR A 372 47.69 -2.57 -28.21
CA THR A 372 47.26 -1.39 -28.98
C THR A 372 45.80 -1.50 -29.42
N LYS A 373 45.29 -2.71 -29.75
CA LYS A 373 43.89 -2.92 -30.06
C LYS A 373 43.00 -2.70 -28.84
N LEU A 374 43.38 -3.19 -27.66
CA LEU A 374 42.66 -2.98 -26.42
C LEU A 374 42.63 -1.51 -26.00
N GLU A 375 43.74 -0.79 -26.15
CA GLU A 375 43.83 0.67 -25.89
C GLU A 375 42.92 1.48 -26.84
N ASN A 376 42.87 1.12 -28.14
CA ASN A 376 41.96 1.77 -29.08
C ASN A 376 40.50 1.47 -28.71
N GLN A 377 40.15 0.24 -28.38
CA GLN A 377 38.81 -0.11 -27.92
C GLN A 377 38.43 0.63 -26.63
N LEU A 378 39.37 0.78 -25.69
CA LEU A 378 39.16 1.55 -24.46
C LEU A 378 38.79 3.00 -24.75
N THR A 379 39.55 3.64 -25.69
CA THR A 379 39.28 5.04 -26.07
C THR A 379 37.91 5.21 -26.71
N GLU A 380 37.53 4.33 -27.65
CA GLU A 380 36.22 4.33 -28.29
C GLU A 380 35.07 4.16 -27.27
N LEU A 381 35.19 3.19 -26.36
CA LEU A 381 34.17 2.94 -25.33
C LEU A 381 34.10 4.08 -24.30
N ALA A 382 35.24 4.70 -23.96
CA ALA A 382 35.30 5.85 -23.07
C ALA A 382 34.65 7.09 -23.70
N GLU A 383 34.83 7.32 -24.98
CA GLU A 383 34.16 8.40 -25.72
C GLU A 383 32.65 8.15 -25.79
N GLU A 384 32.21 6.93 -26.13
CA GLU A 384 30.79 6.56 -26.15
C GLU A 384 30.17 6.77 -24.75
N LYS A 385 30.84 6.33 -23.69
CA LYS A 385 30.40 6.54 -22.31
C LYS A 385 30.24 8.03 -21.97
N ASN A 386 31.24 8.86 -22.30
CA ASN A 386 31.21 10.28 -21.99
C ASN A 386 30.06 10.99 -22.71
N VAL A 387 29.84 10.69 -23.98
CA VAL A 387 28.71 11.24 -24.76
C VAL A 387 27.39 10.81 -24.14
N LEU A 388 27.22 9.53 -23.80
CA LEU A 388 25.99 9.01 -23.23
C LEU A 388 25.73 9.56 -21.82
N SER A 389 26.78 9.69 -20.98
CA SER A 389 26.67 10.28 -19.63
C SER A 389 26.27 11.75 -19.69
N SER A 390 26.94 12.55 -20.52
CA SER A 390 26.60 13.96 -20.71
C SER A 390 25.18 14.15 -21.21
N ARG A 391 24.71 13.28 -22.10
CA ARG A 391 23.35 13.27 -22.62
C ARG A 391 22.35 12.91 -21.55
N PHE A 392 22.65 11.92 -20.71
CA PHE A 392 21.83 11.51 -19.58
C PHE A 392 21.68 12.65 -18.55
N GLU A 393 22.78 13.27 -18.16
CA GLU A 393 22.77 14.38 -17.20
C GLU A 393 22.00 15.61 -17.71
N SER A 394 22.17 15.95 -18.99
CA SER A 394 21.42 17.07 -19.58
C SER A 394 19.92 16.82 -19.65
N GLN A 395 19.52 15.60 -20.01
CA GLN A 395 18.10 15.21 -20.01
C GLN A 395 17.53 15.14 -18.59
N LYS A 396 18.31 14.67 -17.63
CA LYS A 396 17.91 14.63 -16.21
C LYS A 396 17.63 16.04 -15.69
N ALA A 397 18.54 16.98 -15.90
CA ALA A 397 18.37 18.37 -15.50
C ALA A 397 17.10 18.99 -16.13
N LEU A 398 16.88 18.76 -17.43
CA LEU A 398 15.71 19.26 -18.16
C LEU A 398 14.39 18.69 -17.59
N VAL A 399 14.35 17.39 -17.30
CA VAL A 399 13.18 16.74 -16.70
C VAL A 399 12.91 17.25 -15.29
N GLU A 400 13.96 17.43 -14.48
CA GLU A 400 13.83 18.01 -13.13
C GLU A 400 13.30 19.44 -13.15
N GLU A 401 13.75 20.28 -14.09
CA GLU A 401 13.20 21.62 -14.30
C GLU A 401 11.71 21.57 -14.67
N ILE A 402 11.32 20.72 -15.62
CA ILE A 402 9.91 20.54 -16.01
C ILE A 402 9.06 20.12 -14.81
N LEU A 403 9.50 19.15 -14.03
CA LEU A 403 8.77 18.66 -12.84
C LEU A 403 8.67 19.75 -11.75
N SER A 404 9.75 20.50 -11.52
CA SER A 404 9.76 21.59 -10.54
C SER A 404 8.78 22.72 -10.91
N LEU A 405 8.72 23.08 -12.20
CA LEU A 405 7.77 24.07 -12.70
C LEU A 405 6.33 23.60 -12.59
N ARG A 406 6.07 22.31 -12.86
CA ARG A 406 4.74 21.70 -12.69
C ARG A 406 4.32 21.68 -11.21
N THR A 407 5.23 21.32 -10.31
CA THR A 407 4.95 21.31 -8.86
C THR A 407 4.61 22.72 -8.38
N LYS A 408 5.37 23.74 -8.78
CA LYS A 408 5.08 25.14 -8.45
C LYS A 408 3.70 25.59 -8.96
N LEU A 409 3.32 25.19 -10.18
CA LEU A 409 2.02 25.54 -10.76
C LEU A 409 0.85 24.77 -10.13
N SER A 410 1.07 23.59 -9.57
CA SER A 410 0.05 22.77 -8.90
C SER A 410 -0.08 23.06 -7.40
N ASP A 411 0.86 23.79 -6.81
CA ASP A 411 0.82 24.15 -5.40
C ASP A 411 -0.28 25.19 -5.16
N SER A 412 -1.32 24.77 -4.45
CA SER A 412 -2.47 25.62 -4.10
C SER A 412 -2.21 26.51 -2.88
N GLU A 413 -1.11 26.28 -2.15
CA GLU A 413 -0.76 27.09 -0.97
C GLU A 413 -0.04 28.40 -1.35
N THR A 414 0.55 28.46 -2.52
CA THR A 414 1.26 29.65 -3.02
C THR A 414 0.35 30.44 -3.95
N GLU A 415 -0.10 31.61 -3.50
CA GLU A 415 -0.86 32.56 -4.34
C GLU A 415 0.11 33.27 -5.31
N TYR A 416 0.13 32.85 -6.56
CA TYR A 416 0.82 33.55 -7.65
C TYR A 416 -0.10 34.62 -8.25
N THR A 417 0.49 35.75 -8.63
CA THR A 417 -0.22 36.73 -9.47
C THR A 417 -0.45 36.13 -10.87
N GLU A 418 -1.47 36.64 -11.59
CA GLU A 418 -1.79 36.11 -12.93
C GLU A 418 -0.59 36.27 -13.91
N GLU A 419 0.20 37.32 -13.73
CA GLU A 419 1.42 37.58 -14.53
C GLU A 419 2.51 36.55 -14.24
N GLU A 420 2.79 36.27 -12.95
CA GLU A 420 3.77 35.25 -12.54
C GLU A 420 3.37 33.85 -12.99
N ARG A 421 2.07 33.52 -12.93
CA ARG A 421 1.54 32.25 -13.41
C ARG A 421 1.71 32.08 -14.91
N GLN A 422 1.44 33.16 -15.70
CA GLN A 422 1.65 33.13 -17.15
C GLN A 422 3.13 33.00 -17.51
N GLU A 423 4.03 33.61 -16.74
CA GLU A 423 5.47 33.46 -16.93
C GLU A 423 5.93 32.02 -16.66
N LEU A 424 5.50 31.41 -15.55
CA LEU A 424 5.78 29.99 -15.24
C LEU A 424 5.24 29.03 -16.32
N ILE A 425 4.05 29.30 -16.86
CA ILE A 425 3.47 28.52 -17.96
C ILE A 425 4.33 28.67 -19.23
N ALA A 426 4.78 29.89 -19.54
CA ALA A 426 5.63 30.12 -20.71
C ALA A 426 7.00 29.41 -20.57
N GLN A 427 7.60 29.45 -19.39
CA GLN A 427 8.83 28.71 -19.07
C GLN A 427 8.63 27.21 -19.23
N LEU A 428 7.52 26.65 -18.68
CA LEU A 428 7.18 25.24 -18.80
C LEU A 428 7.00 24.83 -20.27
N GLN A 429 6.31 25.65 -21.08
CA GLN A 429 6.12 25.38 -22.51
C GLN A 429 7.45 25.41 -23.30
N ALA A 430 8.34 26.36 -22.99
CA ALA A 430 9.66 26.41 -23.59
C ALA A 430 10.49 25.15 -23.27
N LYS A 431 10.51 24.73 -22.00
CA LYS A 431 11.22 23.51 -21.56
C LYS A 431 10.62 22.22 -22.13
N LYS A 432 9.31 22.18 -22.29
CA LYS A 432 8.64 21.06 -22.97
C LYS A 432 9.00 20.99 -24.45
N ALA A 433 9.03 22.13 -25.15
CA ALA A 433 9.45 22.18 -26.55
C ALA A 433 10.90 21.72 -26.71
N GLU A 434 11.80 22.13 -25.79
CA GLU A 434 13.18 21.64 -25.76
C GLU A 434 13.26 20.11 -25.57
N TYR A 435 12.44 19.56 -24.69
CA TYR A 435 12.35 18.10 -24.46
C TYR A 435 11.78 17.38 -25.70
N GLU A 436 10.72 17.88 -26.31
CA GLU A 436 10.08 17.29 -27.48
C GLU A 436 10.98 17.34 -28.74
N ALA A 437 11.94 18.26 -28.80
CA ALA A 437 12.94 18.30 -29.84
C ALA A 437 13.97 17.15 -29.79
N ILE A 438 14.04 16.44 -28.64
CA ILE A 438 14.89 15.25 -28.50
C ILE A 438 14.29 14.12 -29.33
N LYS A 439 15.09 13.51 -30.19
CA LYS A 439 14.62 12.38 -31.01
C LYS A 439 14.19 11.22 -30.11
N PRO A 440 13.11 10.51 -30.44
CA PRO A 440 12.63 9.37 -29.61
C PRO A 440 13.69 8.29 -29.33
N GLU A 441 14.60 8.06 -30.28
CA GLU A 441 15.70 7.10 -30.17
C GLU A 441 16.82 7.56 -29.22
N GLU A 442 16.92 8.85 -28.97
CA GLU A 442 17.92 9.48 -28.11
C GLU A 442 17.38 9.81 -26.72
N CYS A 443 16.09 9.62 -26.51
CA CYS A 443 15.43 9.89 -25.24
C CYS A 443 15.77 8.78 -24.23
N LEU A 444 16.52 9.14 -23.18
CA LEU A 444 16.96 8.24 -22.11
C LEU A 444 16.04 8.30 -20.89
N ILE A 445 15.43 9.46 -20.65
CA ILE A 445 14.58 9.72 -19.47
C ILE A 445 13.25 10.29 -19.95
N HIS A 446 12.17 9.82 -19.37
CA HIS A 446 10.84 10.34 -19.70
C HIS A 446 10.38 11.38 -18.66
N ALA A 447 9.90 12.53 -19.14
CA ALA A 447 9.40 13.63 -18.31
C ALA A 447 7.99 13.37 -17.74
N GLU A 448 7.28 12.39 -18.30
CA GLU A 448 5.89 12.09 -17.95
C GLU A 448 5.52 10.64 -18.29
N VAL A 449 4.48 10.16 -17.64
CA VAL A 449 3.85 8.87 -17.96
C VAL A 449 2.78 9.13 -19.00
N GLY A 450 3.08 8.80 -20.25
CA GLY A 450 2.19 8.95 -21.39
C GLY A 450 1.73 7.60 -21.96
N SER A 451 1.02 7.66 -23.08
CA SER A 451 0.51 6.48 -23.79
C SER A 451 1.61 5.48 -24.17
N LYS A 452 2.78 5.96 -24.57
CA LYS A 452 3.92 5.12 -24.97
C LYS A 452 4.46 4.28 -23.82
N GLN A 453 4.61 4.87 -22.63
CA GLN A 453 5.10 4.19 -21.44
C GLN A 453 4.11 3.10 -20.98
N ILE A 454 2.82 3.41 -21.01
CA ILE A 454 1.75 2.45 -20.70
C ILE A 454 1.79 1.29 -21.71
N THR A 455 1.87 1.57 -23.00
CA THR A 455 1.91 0.54 -24.05
C THR A 455 3.14 -0.36 -23.92
N ALA A 456 4.30 0.20 -23.58
CA ALA A 456 5.52 -0.57 -23.34
C ALA A 456 5.37 -1.53 -22.13
N VAL A 457 4.74 -1.09 -21.04
CA VAL A 457 4.47 -1.96 -19.88
C VAL A 457 3.55 -3.11 -20.27
N ILE A 458 2.48 -2.83 -21.00
CA ILE A 458 1.54 -3.85 -21.45
C ILE A 458 2.21 -4.83 -22.41
N ALA A 459 3.05 -4.36 -23.34
CA ALA A 459 3.81 -5.19 -24.26
C ALA A 459 4.74 -6.17 -23.49
N ASP A 460 5.43 -5.69 -22.48
CA ASP A 460 6.31 -6.52 -21.64
C ASP A 460 5.52 -7.57 -20.85
N LEU A 461 4.34 -7.22 -20.35
CA LEU A 461 3.49 -8.14 -19.58
C LEU A 461 2.81 -9.20 -20.46
N THR A 462 2.44 -8.84 -21.68
CA THR A 462 1.66 -9.71 -22.59
C THR A 462 2.50 -10.42 -23.63
N GLY A 463 3.72 -9.91 -23.88
CA GLY A 463 4.56 -10.35 -24.99
C GLY A 463 4.11 -9.86 -26.37
N ILE A 464 3.08 -9.01 -26.45
CA ILE A 464 2.55 -8.47 -27.71
C ILE A 464 3.38 -7.25 -28.11
N PRO A 465 3.92 -7.17 -29.34
CA PRO A 465 4.70 -6.01 -29.77
C PRO A 465 3.93 -4.70 -29.72
N VAL A 466 4.60 -3.60 -29.29
CA VAL A 466 4.01 -2.25 -29.20
C VAL A 466 3.33 -1.80 -30.50
N ASN A 467 3.95 -2.09 -31.64
CA ASN A 467 3.43 -1.72 -32.96
C ASN A 467 2.06 -2.35 -33.27
N SER A 468 1.76 -3.50 -32.67
CA SER A 468 0.45 -4.17 -32.84
C SER A 468 -0.63 -3.56 -31.94
N MET A 469 -0.24 -2.78 -30.92
CA MET A 469 -1.18 -2.14 -29.99
C MET A 469 -1.50 -0.70 -30.38
N THR A 470 -0.54 0.01 -30.97
CA THR A 470 -0.65 1.43 -31.32
C THR A 470 -0.98 1.66 -32.80
N GLY A 471 -0.84 0.61 -33.62
CA GLY A 471 -1.15 0.71 -35.05
C GLY A 471 -2.65 0.82 -35.29
N ASP A 472 -3.03 1.57 -36.30
CA ASP A 472 -4.35 1.62 -36.90
C ASP A 472 -4.82 0.25 -37.38
N GLU A 473 -5.11 -0.66 -36.46
CA GLU A 473 -5.68 -1.96 -36.81
C GLU A 473 -7.02 -1.80 -37.51
N LEU A 474 -7.78 -0.75 -37.20
CA LEU A 474 -8.99 -0.40 -37.95
C LEU A 474 -8.69 0.03 -39.38
N THR A 475 -7.64 0.82 -39.61
CA THR A 475 -7.18 1.22 -40.94
C THR A 475 -6.64 0.00 -41.69
N LYS A 476 -5.83 -0.84 -41.05
CA LYS A 476 -5.35 -2.10 -41.64
C LYS A 476 -6.46 -3.11 -41.89
N LEU A 477 -7.49 -3.20 -41.04
CA LEU A 477 -8.66 -4.06 -41.29
C LEU A 477 -9.54 -3.52 -42.42
N THR A 478 -9.64 -2.20 -42.60
CA THR A 478 -10.32 -1.60 -43.75
C THR A 478 -9.53 -1.74 -45.06
N GLU A 479 -8.20 -1.76 -44.97
CA GLU A 479 -7.31 -1.98 -46.11
C GLU A 479 -7.03 -3.48 -46.41
N LEU A 480 -7.40 -4.37 -45.44
CA LEU A 480 -7.19 -5.83 -45.60
C LEU A 480 -7.79 -6.41 -46.89
N PRO A 481 -9.01 -6.02 -47.33
CA PRO A 481 -9.54 -6.48 -48.61
C PRO A 481 -8.69 -6.07 -49.81
N ASP A 482 -8.13 -4.90 -49.81
CA ASP A 482 -7.28 -4.36 -50.89
C ASP A 482 -5.90 -5.03 -50.88
N ILE A 483 -5.31 -5.22 -49.66
CA ILE A 483 -4.04 -5.95 -49.48
C ILE A 483 -4.18 -7.43 -49.88
N LEU A 484 -5.33 -8.06 -49.58
CA LEU A 484 -5.60 -9.44 -49.98
C LEU A 484 -5.83 -9.54 -51.48
N ASN A 485 -6.53 -8.59 -52.13
CA ASN A 485 -6.74 -8.58 -53.54
C ASN A 485 -5.44 -8.36 -54.35
N ASP A 486 -4.47 -7.60 -53.81
CA ASP A 486 -3.16 -7.41 -54.45
C ASP A 486 -2.25 -8.66 -54.33
N ASN A 487 -2.43 -9.46 -53.27
CA ASN A 487 -1.59 -10.63 -53.00
C ASN A 487 -2.20 -11.98 -53.49
N ILE A 488 -3.50 -12.02 -53.81
CA ILE A 488 -4.17 -13.19 -54.38
C ILE A 488 -4.39 -12.94 -55.85
N LYS A 489 -3.40 -13.25 -56.66
CA LYS A 489 -3.51 -13.35 -58.13
C LYS A 489 -3.82 -14.78 -58.55
#